data_1eee1ecae1c832ba39e83f5d0c787eb3
#
_entry.id   1eee1ecae1c832ba39e83f5d0c787eb3
#
_cell.length_a   1.000
_cell.length_b   1.000
_cell.length_c   1.000
_cell.angle_alpha   90.00
_cell.angle_beta   90.00
_cell.angle_gamma   90.00
#
_symmetry.space_group_name_H-M   'P 1'
#
loop_
_entity.id
_entity.type
_entity.pdbx_description
1 polymer ?
#
loop_
_entity_poly.entity_id
_entity_poly.type
_entity_poly.pdbx_seq_one_letter_code
_entity_poly.pdbx_strand_id
1 'polypeptide(L)'
;HVHIRDNRYHPLGGDERRELVDYVMGRGLDYTQFFSYTDTKPPRLLGPKPDEGGYRGRLARGVISILEKDPKAISRIFADQQKREFFIGGIMEGNWSRTSLKFDDLIKRAKPIADGLAVQSVDTDAGVTQDLSKLIRVPNTIHGETGFIAKLINDRADIERFDPMRDAMIDAQVHQGETMMVLFTEDVPALSIGGEAIGPFKKDERKEFMLGVSMFYVVKGSASVVIR
;
A
#
# COMPACT_ATOMS: atom_id res chain seq x y z
N HIS A 1 3.62 -6.81 -4.05
CA HIS A 1 2.33 -6.69 -4.74
C HIS A 1 1.26 -7.52 -4.01
N VAL A 2 0.03 -6.99 -3.91
CA VAL A 2 -1.13 -7.70 -3.37
C VAL A 2 -2.06 -8.03 -4.52
N HIS A 3 -2.35 -9.31 -4.71
CA HIS A 3 -3.24 -9.78 -5.77
C HIS A 3 -4.58 -10.17 -5.16
N ILE A 4 -5.66 -9.55 -5.63
CA ILE A 4 -7.02 -9.87 -5.20
C ILE A 4 -7.49 -11.09 -5.98
N ARG A 5 -7.79 -12.19 -5.29
CA ARG A 5 -8.23 -13.46 -5.87
C ARG A 5 -9.72 -13.77 -5.65
N ASP A 6 -10.50 -12.77 -5.23
CA ASP A 6 -11.93 -12.96 -5.01
C ASP A 6 -12.67 -13.08 -6.35
N ASN A 7 -13.44 -14.14 -6.50
CA ASN A 7 -14.18 -14.46 -7.73
C ASN A 7 -15.17 -13.36 -8.14
N ARG A 8 -15.60 -12.50 -7.21
CA ARG A 8 -16.48 -11.37 -7.51
C ARG A 8 -15.84 -10.33 -8.43
N TYR A 9 -14.52 -10.24 -8.45
CA TYR A 9 -13.77 -9.28 -9.28
C TYR A 9 -13.26 -9.88 -10.59
N HIS A 10 -13.33 -11.22 -10.78
CA HIS A 10 -12.85 -11.85 -12.00
C HIS A 10 -13.63 -11.46 -13.26
N PRO A 11 -14.99 -11.35 -13.22
CA PRO A 11 -15.77 -11.03 -14.42
C PRO A 11 -15.71 -9.55 -14.81
N LEU A 12 -15.10 -8.66 -14.02
CA LEU A 12 -15.02 -7.24 -14.31
C LEU A 12 -14.18 -6.97 -15.55
N GLY A 13 -14.75 -6.21 -16.50
CA GLY A 13 -14.05 -5.70 -17.68
C GLY A 13 -13.15 -4.51 -17.35
N GLY A 14 -12.46 -3.97 -18.36
CA GLY A 14 -11.49 -2.88 -18.19
C GLY A 14 -12.10 -1.61 -17.60
N ASP A 15 -13.30 -1.23 -18.03
CA ASP A 15 -13.96 0.00 -17.56
C ASP A 15 -14.40 -0.14 -16.08
N GLU A 16 -15.02 -1.28 -15.72
CA GLU A 16 -15.41 -1.55 -14.32
C GLU A 16 -14.19 -1.62 -13.39
N ARG A 17 -13.07 -2.16 -13.88
CA ARG A 17 -11.81 -2.17 -13.13
C ARG A 17 -11.23 -0.76 -12.96
N ARG A 18 -11.41 0.11 -13.97
CA ARG A 18 -11.01 1.52 -13.87
C ARG A 18 -11.83 2.25 -12.80
N GLU A 19 -13.15 2.09 -12.81
CA GLU A 19 -14.02 2.65 -11.77
C GLU A 19 -13.65 2.15 -10.38
N LEU A 20 -13.35 0.85 -10.24
CA LEU A 20 -12.90 0.28 -8.98
C LEU A 20 -11.58 0.92 -8.50
N VAL A 21 -10.61 1.09 -9.40
CA VAL A 21 -9.33 1.74 -9.09
C VAL A 21 -9.55 3.19 -8.68
N ASP A 22 -10.37 3.93 -9.43
CA ASP A 22 -10.69 5.33 -9.13
C ASP A 22 -11.38 5.46 -7.76
N TYR A 23 -12.30 4.55 -7.45
CA TYR A 23 -12.92 4.49 -6.12
C TYR A 23 -11.88 4.20 -5.02
N VAL A 24 -11.02 3.19 -5.21
CA VAL A 24 -9.99 2.84 -4.21
C VAL A 24 -9.01 3.97 -3.99
N MET A 25 -8.64 4.68 -5.05
CA MET A 25 -7.73 5.83 -5.00
C MET A 25 -8.42 7.15 -4.61
N GLY A 26 -9.74 7.14 -4.45
CA GLY A 26 -10.52 8.35 -4.12
C GLY A 26 -10.56 9.38 -5.24
N ARG A 27 -10.32 8.98 -6.49
CA ARG A 27 -10.35 9.88 -7.63
C ARG A 27 -11.79 10.32 -7.94
N GLY A 28 -12.00 11.60 -8.15
CA GLY A 28 -13.31 12.14 -8.51
C GLY A 28 -14.35 12.12 -7.40
N LEU A 29 -13.98 11.78 -6.15
CA LEU A 29 -14.92 11.80 -5.03
C LEU A 29 -15.31 13.24 -4.68
N ASP A 30 -16.61 13.52 -4.77
CA ASP A 30 -17.22 14.74 -4.26
C ASP A 30 -17.77 14.52 -2.85
N TYR A 31 -16.99 14.91 -1.86
CA TYR A 31 -17.34 14.75 -0.44
C TYR A 31 -18.56 15.56 -0.02
N THR A 32 -18.96 16.57 -0.80
CA THR A 32 -20.18 17.35 -0.49
C THR A 32 -21.41 16.50 -0.58
N GLN A 33 -21.43 15.49 -1.47
CA GLN A 33 -22.53 14.53 -1.63
C GLN A 33 -22.73 13.59 -0.44
N PHE A 34 -21.77 13.55 0.50
CA PHE A 34 -21.93 12.78 1.72
C PHE A 34 -22.87 13.45 2.73
N PHE A 35 -23.28 14.67 2.45
CA PHE A 35 -24.10 15.48 3.35
C PHE A 35 -25.45 15.83 2.72
N SER A 36 -26.44 15.95 3.58
CA SER A 36 -27.79 16.39 3.21
C SER A 36 -28.43 17.15 4.35
N TYR A 37 -29.42 17.98 4.03
CA TYR A 37 -30.22 18.65 5.05
C TYR A 37 -31.55 17.91 5.28
N THR A 38 -32.00 17.90 6.53
CA THR A 38 -33.34 17.44 6.86
C THR A 38 -34.38 18.48 6.49
N ASP A 39 -35.63 18.03 6.24
CA ASP A 39 -36.79 18.92 6.02
C ASP A 39 -37.34 19.52 7.32
N THR A 40 -36.69 19.30 8.46
CA THR A 40 -37.09 19.83 9.78
C THR A 40 -36.81 21.32 9.92
N LYS A 41 -37.52 21.98 10.84
CA LYS A 41 -37.26 23.39 11.17
C LYS A 41 -36.78 23.48 12.62
N PRO A 42 -35.54 23.92 12.92
CA PRO A 42 -34.49 24.24 11.94
C PRO A 42 -33.97 22.99 11.21
N PRO A 43 -33.43 23.15 9.97
CA PRO A 43 -32.85 22.04 9.23
C PRO A 43 -31.59 21.55 9.93
N ARG A 44 -31.35 20.24 9.92
CA ARG A 44 -30.13 19.62 10.44
C ARG A 44 -29.28 19.13 9.29
N LEU A 45 -27.99 19.33 9.39
CA LEU A 45 -27.02 18.76 8.46
C LEU A 45 -26.77 17.31 8.86
N LEU A 46 -27.14 16.38 8.01
CA LEU A 46 -26.81 14.97 8.11
C LEU A 46 -25.51 14.71 7.36
N GLY A 47 -24.68 13.84 7.89
CA GLY A 47 -23.41 13.48 7.29
C GLY A 47 -22.93 12.10 7.72
N PRO A 48 -21.71 11.70 7.30
CA PRO A 48 -21.16 10.39 7.57
C PRO A 48 -21.05 10.08 9.06
N LYS A 49 -21.24 8.80 9.39
CA LYS A 49 -20.96 8.25 10.72
C LYS A 49 -19.65 7.44 10.71
N PRO A 50 -18.96 7.30 11.83
CA PRO A 50 -17.70 6.56 11.91
C PRO A 50 -17.84 5.04 11.69
N ASP A 51 -19.02 4.47 11.90
CA ASP A 51 -19.35 3.06 11.68
C ASP A 51 -19.71 2.73 10.23
N GLU A 52 -19.91 3.75 9.38
CA GLU A 52 -20.15 3.54 7.96
C GLU A 52 -18.93 3.00 7.24
N GLY A 53 -19.17 2.21 6.17
CA GLY A 53 -18.13 1.71 5.29
C GLY A 53 -17.57 2.76 4.32
N GLY A 54 -16.50 2.42 3.62
CA GLY A 54 -15.93 3.22 2.53
C GLY A 54 -15.46 4.60 2.96
N TYR A 55 -15.50 5.55 2.03
CA TYR A 55 -15.01 6.92 2.25
C TYR A 55 -15.88 7.72 3.22
N ARG A 56 -17.16 7.41 3.34
CA ARG A 56 -18.05 8.07 4.30
C ARG A 56 -17.55 7.87 5.73
N GLY A 57 -17.40 6.63 6.17
CA GLY A 57 -16.91 6.34 7.52
C GLY A 57 -15.44 6.77 7.73
N ARG A 58 -14.59 6.69 6.68
CA ARG A 58 -13.21 7.19 6.75
C ARG A 58 -13.18 8.69 7.04
N LEU A 59 -14.03 9.50 6.37
CA LEU A 59 -14.12 10.94 6.62
C LEU A 59 -14.54 11.22 8.06
N ALA A 60 -15.60 10.57 8.55
CA ALA A 60 -16.05 10.76 9.92
C ALA A 60 -14.97 10.42 10.95
N ARG A 61 -14.33 9.26 10.84
CA ARG A 61 -13.21 8.86 11.71
C ARG A 61 -12.01 9.80 11.60
N GLY A 62 -11.68 10.26 10.40
CA GLY A 62 -10.58 11.19 10.16
C GLY A 62 -10.81 12.54 10.85
N VAL A 63 -12.01 13.09 10.73
CA VAL A 63 -12.39 14.35 11.40
C VAL A 63 -12.37 14.19 12.92
N ILE A 64 -12.91 13.09 13.47
CA ILE A 64 -12.86 12.80 14.90
C ILE A 64 -11.41 12.72 15.38
N SER A 65 -10.54 11.96 14.70
CA SER A 65 -9.13 11.81 15.06
C SER A 65 -8.38 13.15 15.11
N ILE A 66 -8.68 14.06 14.20
CA ILE A 66 -8.06 15.40 14.21
C ILE A 66 -8.63 16.26 15.33
N LEU A 67 -9.94 16.20 15.58
CA LEU A 67 -10.55 16.89 16.71
C LEU A 67 -9.96 16.46 18.05
N GLU A 68 -9.54 15.20 18.18
CA GLU A 68 -8.89 14.68 19.38
C GLU A 68 -7.42 15.08 19.50
N LYS A 69 -6.65 15.07 18.39
CA LYS A 69 -5.21 15.29 18.38
C LYS A 69 -4.82 16.76 18.23
N ASP A 70 -5.44 17.46 17.28
CA ASP A 70 -5.23 18.88 16.99
C ASP A 70 -6.55 19.57 16.60
N PRO A 71 -7.41 19.87 17.58
CA PRO A 71 -8.73 20.44 17.31
C PRO A 71 -8.66 21.79 16.58
N LYS A 72 -7.56 22.54 16.73
CA LYS A 72 -7.37 23.84 16.08
C LYS A 72 -7.15 23.71 14.58
N ALA A 73 -6.68 22.56 14.09
CA ALA A 73 -6.54 22.30 12.67
C ALA A 73 -7.89 22.40 11.93
N ILE A 74 -9.01 21.99 12.58
CA ILE A 74 -10.33 22.19 12.03
C ILE A 74 -10.84 23.60 12.33
N SER A 75 -10.85 24.00 13.59
CA SER A 75 -11.22 25.37 13.97
C SER A 75 -10.82 25.68 15.41
N ARG A 76 -10.48 26.97 15.65
CA ARG A 76 -10.19 27.46 17.00
C ARG A 76 -11.34 27.26 17.99
N ILE A 77 -12.59 27.17 17.51
CA ILE A 77 -13.76 26.94 18.40
C ILE A 77 -13.68 25.59 19.10
N PHE A 78 -13.01 24.61 18.53
CA PHE A 78 -12.84 23.27 19.09
C PHE A 78 -11.68 23.14 20.08
N ALA A 79 -10.95 24.24 20.35
CA ALA A 79 -10.07 24.33 21.51
C ALA A 79 -10.87 24.21 22.82
N ASP A 80 -12.13 24.66 22.81
CA ASP A 80 -13.11 24.44 23.89
C ASP A 80 -13.52 22.97 23.90
N GLN A 81 -13.27 22.30 25.02
CA GLN A 81 -13.53 20.87 25.19
C GLN A 81 -15.03 20.53 25.03
N GLN A 82 -15.90 21.31 25.63
CA GLN A 82 -17.35 21.04 25.60
C GLN A 82 -17.89 21.14 24.17
N LYS A 83 -17.49 22.15 23.41
CA LYS A 83 -17.89 22.29 22.00
C LYS A 83 -17.37 21.17 21.12
N ARG A 84 -16.14 20.74 21.38
CA ARG A 84 -15.52 19.62 20.67
C ARG A 84 -16.26 18.32 20.94
N GLU A 85 -16.48 17.97 22.19
CA GLU A 85 -17.21 16.76 22.59
C GLU A 85 -18.66 16.76 22.06
N PHE A 86 -19.33 17.91 22.11
CA PHE A 86 -20.67 18.07 21.56
C PHE A 86 -20.71 17.82 20.04
N PHE A 87 -19.71 18.31 19.32
CA PHE A 87 -19.60 18.07 17.87
C PHE A 87 -19.23 16.61 17.56
N ILE A 88 -18.29 16.01 18.28
CA ILE A 88 -17.93 14.59 18.13
C ILE A 88 -19.17 13.72 18.37
N GLY A 89 -19.93 13.96 19.44
CA GLY A 89 -21.17 13.27 19.70
C GLY A 89 -22.19 13.42 18.56
N GLY A 90 -22.22 14.59 17.93
CA GLY A 90 -23.02 14.81 16.71
C GLY A 90 -22.58 13.93 15.54
N ILE A 91 -21.27 13.86 15.25
CA ILE A 91 -20.72 13.02 14.18
C ILE A 91 -21.05 11.54 14.43
N MET A 92 -20.94 11.07 15.67
CA MET A 92 -21.29 9.70 16.04
C MET A 92 -22.74 9.35 15.71
N GLU A 93 -23.65 10.31 15.80
CA GLU A 93 -25.07 10.17 15.47
C GLU A 93 -25.40 10.51 14.00
N GLY A 94 -24.42 11.00 13.23
CA GLY A 94 -24.62 11.51 11.87
C GLY A 94 -25.21 12.92 11.80
N ASN A 95 -25.30 13.63 12.93
CA ASN A 95 -25.77 15.02 13.00
C ASN A 95 -24.60 16.00 13.04
N TRP A 96 -24.23 16.52 11.91
CA TRP A 96 -23.11 17.45 11.75
C TRP A 96 -23.46 18.91 12.05
N SER A 97 -24.73 19.19 12.44
CA SER A 97 -25.18 20.53 12.84
C SER A 97 -24.76 20.91 14.26
N ARG A 98 -24.16 20.02 15.04
CA ARG A 98 -23.75 20.31 16.44
C ARG A 98 -22.47 21.15 16.48
N THR A 99 -22.42 22.21 15.69
CA THR A 99 -21.32 23.19 15.65
C THR A 99 -21.85 24.55 15.22
N SER A 100 -21.15 25.62 15.58
CA SER A 100 -21.41 26.97 15.08
C SER A 100 -20.74 27.26 13.73
N LEU A 101 -20.00 26.31 13.17
CA LEU A 101 -19.40 26.47 11.83
C LEU A 101 -20.48 26.35 10.76
N LYS A 102 -20.38 27.19 9.74
CA LYS A 102 -21.19 27.04 8.52
C LYS A 102 -20.73 25.79 7.77
N PHE A 103 -21.65 25.17 7.06
CA PHE A 103 -21.41 23.96 6.28
C PHE A 103 -20.22 24.11 5.31
N ASP A 104 -20.19 25.19 4.53
CA ASP A 104 -19.13 25.44 3.57
C ASP A 104 -17.74 25.54 4.23
N ASP A 105 -17.68 26.19 5.40
CA ASP A 105 -16.44 26.28 6.18
C ASP A 105 -16.01 24.92 6.74
N LEU A 106 -16.97 24.10 7.16
CA LEU A 106 -16.71 22.76 7.67
C LEU A 106 -16.17 21.86 6.56
N ILE A 107 -16.83 21.84 5.39
CA ILE A 107 -16.40 21.06 4.22
C ILE A 107 -15.05 21.53 3.71
N LYS A 108 -14.83 22.83 3.59
CA LYS A 108 -13.54 23.39 3.17
C LYS A 108 -12.37 22.93 4.07
N ARG A 109 -12.64 22.75 5.37
CA ARG A 109 -11.64 22.28 6.35
C ARG A 109 -11.54 20.75 6.40
N ALA A 110 -12.63 20.05 6.15
CA ALA A 110 -12.66 18.59 6.08
C ALA A 110 -12.04 18.04 4.77
N LYS A 111 -12.05 18.82 3.69
CA LYS A 111 -11.53 18.42 2.38
C LYS A 111 -10.06 17.96 2.41
N PRO A 112 -9.11 18.70 2.99
CA PRO A 112 -7.71 18.25 3.07
C PRO A 112 -7.55 16.94 3.86
N ILE A 113 -8.43 16.70 4.83
CA ILE A 113 -8.47 15.46 5.61
C ILE A 113 -8.93 14.31 4.69
N ALA A 114 -9.98 14.55 3.94
CA ALA A 114 -10.54 13.58 3.00
C ALA A 114 -9.54 13.27 1.88
N ASP A 115 -8.89 14.29 1.32
CA ASP A 115 -7.84 14.13 0.30
C ASP A 115 -6.64 13.37 0.87
N GLY A 116 -6.23 13.63 2.11
CA GLY A 116 -5.17 12.87 2.80
C GLY A 116 -5.54 11.41 3.06
N LEU A 117 -6.82 11.13 3.32
CA LEU A 117 -7.32 9.76 3.46
C LEU A 117 -7.36 9.01 2.11
N ALA A 118 -7.59 9.71 1.01
CA ALA A 118 -7.51 9.15 -0.34
C ALA A 118 -6.06 8.81 -0.71
N VAL A 119 -5.10 9.67 -0.38
CA VAL A 119 -3.65 9.44 -0.59
C VAL A 119 -3.11 8.30 0.28
N GLN A 120 -3.65 8.10 1.48
CA GLN A 120 -3.34 6.95 2.35
C GLN A 120 -4.05 5.65 1.91
N SER A 121 -4.97 5.74 0.98
CA SER A 121 -5.55 4.55 0.36
C SER A 121 -4.47 3.89 -0.51
N VAL A 122 -4.33 2.59 -0.34
CA VAL A 122 -3.40 1.66 -0.98
C VAL A 122 -2.90 2.17 -2.33
N ASP A 123 -1.59 2.23 -2.51
CA ASP A 123 -0.95 2.50 -3.79
C ASP A 123 -1.31 1.35 -4.77
N THR A 124 -2.44 1.53 -5.44
CA THR A 124 -2.97 0.55 -6.39
C THR A 124 -2.25 0.75 -7.71
N ASP A 125 -1.63 -0.31 -8.22
CA ASP A 125 -1.09 -0.30 -9.59
C ASP A 125 -2.25 -0.22 -10.59
N ALA A 126 -2.61 1.02 -10.94
CA ALA A 126 -3.71 1.31 -11.84
C ALA A 126 -3.49 0.68 -13.23
N GLY A 127 -2.25 0.73 -13.72
CA GLY A 127 -1.91 0.21 -15.04
C GLY A 127 -2.13 -1.30 -15.16
N VAL A 128 -1.74 -2.05 -14.14
CA VAL A 128 -1.92 -3.53 -14.12
C VAL A 128 -3.36 -3.91 -13.77
N THR A 129 -4.01 -3.16 -12.88
CA THR A 129 -5.37 -3.51 -12.44
C THR A 129 -6.42 -3.30 -13.54
N GLN A 130 -6.26 -2.27 -14.36
CA GLN A 130 -7.22 -1.91 -15.42
C GLN A 130 -7.03 -2.74 -16.69
N ASP A 131 -5.82 -3.10 -17.03
CA ASP A 131 -5.47 -3.74 -18.29
C ASP A 131 -5.29 -5.26 -18.11
N LEU A 132 -6.29 -6.02 -18.56
CA LEU A 132 -6.29 -7.47 -18.51
C LEU A 132 -5.23 -8.14 -19.41
N SER A 133 -4.63 -7.40 -20.34
CA SER A 133 -3.56 -7.89 -21.22
C SER A 133 -2.18 -7.81 -20.56
N LYS A 134 -2.06 -7.10 -19.43
CA LYS A 134 -0.79 -6.97 -18.70
C LYS A 134 -0.34 -8.29 -18.13
N LEU A 135 0.92 -8.61 -18.37
CA LEU A 135 1.56 -9.77 -17.79
C LEU A 135 1.82 -9.55 -16.30
N ILE A 136 1.46 -10.54 -15.51
CA ILE A 136 1.77 -10.60 -14.09
C ILE A 136 2.93 -11.57 -13.91
N ARG A 137 3.88 -11.22 -13.03
CA ARG A 137 4.98 -12.10 -12.70
C ARG A 137 4.46 -13.40 -12.08
N VAL A 138 4.86 -14.52 -12.67
CA VAL A 138 4.48 -15.83 -12.16
C VAL A 138 5.20 -16.10 -10.84
N PRO A 139 4.52 -16.59 -9.80
CA PRO A 139 5.20 -17.01 -8.57
C PRO A 139 6.31 -18.03 -8.83
N ASN A 140 7.37 -17.92 -8.04
CA ASN A 140 8.60 -18.73 -8.12
C ASN A 140 9.46 -18.52 -9.38
N THR A 141 9.17 -17.51 -10.21
CA THR A 141 10.08 -17.10 -11.30
C THR A 141 11.12 -16.10 -10.81
N ILE A 142 12.28 -16.10 -11.48
CA ILE A 142 13.39 -15.18 -11.15
C ILE A 142 13.09 -13.78 -11.73
N HIS A 143 13.33 -12.77 -10.94
CA HIS A 143 13.31 -11.37 -11.38
C HIS A 143 14.61 -11.03 -12.09
N GLY A 144 14.54 -10.67 -13.38
CA GLY A 144 15.70 -10.47 -14.24
C GLY A 144 16.69 -9.38 -13.82
N GLU A 145 16.26 -8.41 -13.00
CA GLU A 145 17.15 -7.33 -12.54
C GLU A 145 17.71 -7.57 -11.15
N THR A 146 16.98 -8.29 -10.29
CA THR A 146 17.37 -8.45 -8.88
C THR A 146 17.92 -9.81 -8.52
N GLY A 147 17.66 -10.83 -9.35
CA GLY A 147 18.02 -12.22 -9.06
C GLY A 147 17.14 -12.90 -7.99
N PHE A 148 16.16 -12.19 -7.43
CA PHE A 148 15.24 -12.77 -6.47
C PHE A 148 14.11 -13.54 -7.15
N ILE A 149 13.57 -14.52 -6.47
CA ILE A 149 12.34 -15.21 -6.89
C ILE A 149 11.10 -14.43 -6.43
N ALA A 150 10.05 -14.46 -7.25
CA ALA A 150 8.75 -13.91 -6.92
C ALA A 150 8.06 -14.82 -5.89
N LYS A 151 8.42 -14.70 -4.63
CA LYS A 151 7.89 -15.53 -3.54
C LYS A 151 6.43 -15.22 -3.28
N LEU A 152 5.59 -16.25 -3.25
CA LEU A 152 4.20 -16.12 -2.85
C LEU A 152 4.10 -16.13 -1.32
N ILE A 153 3.50 -15.09 -0.75
CA ILE A 153 3.23 -14.99 0.69
C ILE A 153 1.71 -15.02 0.85
N ASN A 154 1.21 -16.01 1.56
CA ASN A 154 -0.23 -16.22 1.74
C ASN A 154 -0.77 -15.63 3.06
N ASP A 155 0.09 -15.47 4.07
CA ASP A 155 -0.29 -14.95 5.38
C ASP A 155 0.32 -13.56 5.62
N ARG A 156 -0.48 -12.65 6.19
CA ARG A 156 -0.02 -11.32 6.57
C ARG A 156 1.10 -11.37 7.61
N ALA A 157 1.05 -12.30 8.54
CA ALA A 157 2.10 -12.46 9.55
C ALA A 157 3.46 -12.81 8.95
N ASP A 158 3.48 -13.50 7.82
CA ASP A 158 4.71 -13.85 7.11
C ASP A 158 5.33 -12.64 6.41
N ILE A 159 4.53 -11.61 6.04
CA ILE A 159 5.05 -10.37 5.44
C ILE A 159 5.97 -9.65 6.43
N GLU A 160 5.61 -9.60 7.70
CA GLU A 160 6.39 -8.89 8.74
C GLU A 160 7.74 -9.58 9.03
N ARG A 161 7.84 -10.88 8.74
CA ARG A 161 9.04 -11.70 8.94
C ARG A 161 9.86 -11.90 7.68
N PHE A 162 9.33 -11.46 6.53
CA PHE A 162 9.92 -11.69 5.24
C PHE A 162 11.21 -10.89 5.06
N ASP A 163 12.30 -11.60 4.83
CA ASP A 163 13.61 -11.04 4.45
C ASP A 163 13.93 -11.44 3.01
N PRO A 164 13.96 -10.51 2.04
CA PRO A 164 14.25 -10.84 0.64
C PRO A 164 15.58 -11.57 0.45
N MET A 165 16.59 -11.22 1.24
CA MET A 165 17.94 -11.82 1.11
C MET A 165 18.00 -13.26 1.64
N ARG A 166 17.03 -13.66 2.44
CA ARG A 166 16.89 -15.03 2.94
C ARG A 166 15.80 -15.80 2.20
N ASP A 167 14.59 -15.18 2.06
CA ASP A 167 13.40 -15.90 1.68
C ASP A 167 13.09 -15.84 0.18
N ALA A 168 13.68 -14.86 -0.54
CA ALA A 168 13.50 -14.69 -1.99
C ALA A 168 14.74 -15.11 -2.81
N MET A 169 15.74 -15.70 -2.19
CA MET A 169 16.83 -16.35 -2.93
C MET A 169 16.33 -17.62 -3.61
N ILE A 170 16.97 -18.02 -4.69
CA ILE A 170 16.68 -19.33 -5.31
C ILE A 170 16.85 -20.40 -4.23
N ASP A 171 15.78 -21.13 -3.99
CA ASP A 171 15.76 -22.16 -2.96
C ASP A 171 16.81 -23.25 -3.28
N ALA A 172 17.80 -23.36 -2.41
CA ALA A 172 18.79 -24.41 -2.51
C ALA A 172 18.18 -25.84 -2.46
N GLN A 173 16.93 -25.95 -1.93
CA GLN A 173 16.24 -27.25 -1.88
C GLN A 173 15.79 -27.74 -3.25
N VAL A 174 15.55 -26.83 -4.21
CA VAL A 174 15.17 -27.21 -5.59
C VAL A 174 16.36 -27.75 -6.36
N HIS A 175 17.57 -27.29 -6.00
CA HIS A 175 18.84 -27.65 -6.64
C HIS A 175 19.88 -28.03 -5.59
N GLN A 176 19.52 -28.92 -4.66
CA GLN A 176 20.40 -29.33 -3.57
C GLN A 176 21.73 -29.87 -4.09
N GLY A 177 22.81 -29.24 -3.65
CA GLY A 177 24.17 -29.63 -4.01
C GLY A 177 24.67 -29.11 -5.36
N GLU A 178 23.83 -28.40 -6.13
CA GLU A 178 24.32 -27.76 -7.37
C GLU A 178 25.09 -26.48 -7.05
N THR A 179 26.33 -26.43 -7.57
CA THR A 179 27.18 -25.24 -7.49
C THR A 179 27.47 -24.72 -8.89
N MET A 180 27.80 -23.43 -8.97
CA MET A 180 28.18 -22.79 -10.22
C MET A 180 29.39 -21.88 -10.01
N MET A 181 30.39 -22.03 -10.88
CA MET A 181 31.55 -21.16 -10.94
C MET A 181 31.17 -19.85 -11.63
N VAL A 182 31.47 -18.73 -10.99
CA VAL A 182 31.30 -17.39 -11.55
C VAL A 182 32.59 -16.62 -11.57
N LEU A 183 32.72 -15.72 -12.55
CA LEU A 183 33.79 -14.75 -12.68
C LEU A 183 33.19 -13.36 -12.44
N PHE A 184 33.68 -12.63 -11.45
CA PHE A 184 33.23 -11.27 -11.15
C PHE A 184 33.70 -10.29 -12.23
N THR A 185 32.77 -9.48 -12.74
CA THR A 185 33.04 -8.49 -13.81
C THR A 185 33.36 -7.11 -13.25
N GLU A 186 33.13 -6.91 -11.96
CA GLU A 186 33.33 -5.68 -11.20
C GLU A 186 33.70 -5.98 -9.75
N ASP A 187 34.14 -4.96 -9.00
CA ASP A 187 34.33 -5.06 -7.56
C ASP A 187 32.95 -5.10 -6.86
N VAL A 188 32.71 -6.10 -6.02
CA VAL A 188 31.47 -6.29 -5.31
C VAL A 188 31.67 -6.18 -3.80
N PRO A 189 30.91 -5.35 -3.09
CA PRO A 189 30.99 -5.25 -1.63
C PRO A 189 30.53 -6.53 -0.96
N ALA A 190 30.88 -6.69 0.32
CA ALA A 190 30.31 -7.76 1.13
C ALA A 190 28.81 -7.54 1.31
N LEU A 191 28.02 -8.60 1.14
CA LEU A 191 26.56 -8.63 1.31
C LEU A 191 26.19 -9.71 2.32
N SER A 192 25.11 -9.51 3.06
CA SER A 192 24.50 -10.58 3.84
C SER A 192 23.47 -11.30 3.00
N ILE A 193 23.68 -12.58 2.72
CA ILE A 193 22.78 -13.42 1.94
C ILE A 193 22.43 -14.63 2.81
N GLY A 194 21.16 -14.81 3.12
CA GLY A 194 20.71 -15.90 3.98
C GLY A 194 21.22 -15.84 5.42
N GLY A 195 21.68 -14.67 5.88
CA GLY A 195 22.28 -14.47 7.19
C GLY A 195 23.80 -14.68 7.22
N GLU A 196 24.41 -15.09 6.12
CA GLU A 196 25.86 -15.26 5.98
C GLU A 196 26.48 -14.04 5.26
N ALA A 197 27.67 -13.60 5.72
CA ALA A 197 28.42 -12.56 5.03
C ALA A 197 29.17 -13.16 3.84
N ILE A 198 28.84 -12.72 2.63
CA ILE A 198 29.44 -13.17 1.38
C ILE A 198 30.17 -12.00 0.72
N GLY A 199 31.44 -12.16 0.42
CA GLY A 199 32.32 -11.14 -0.15
C GLY A 199 33.18 -10.41 0.90
N PRO A 200 33.82 -9.28 0.56
CA PRO A 200 33.81 -8.64 -0.76
C PRO A 200 34.57 -9.45 -1.83
N PHE A 201 34.30 -9.17 -3.11
CA PHE A 201 35.00 -9.78 -4.24
C PHE A 201 35.58 -8.71 -5.15
N LYS A 202 36.69 -9.05 -5.80
CA LYS A 202 37.35 -8.17 -6.78
C LYS A 202 36.99 -8.58 -8.20
N LYS A 203 37.05 -7.61 -9.10
CA LYS A 203 36.97 -7.88 -10.53
C LYS A 203 37.98 -8.98 -10.90
N ASP A 204 37.58 -9.84 -11.82
CA ASP A 204 38.33 -11.00 -12.34
C ASP A 204 38.57 -12.12 -11.30
N GLU A 205 37.97 -12.03 -10.11
CA GLU A 205 37.98 -13.10 -9.13
C GLU A 205 37.00 -14.20 -9.53
N ARG A 206 37.37 -15.46 -9.34
CA ARG A 206 36.54 -16.65 -9.60
C ARG A 206 36.12 -17.26 -8.28
N LYS A 207 34.85 -17.55 -8.17
CA LYS A 207 34.28 -18.23 -6.99
C LYS A 207 33.22 -19.23 -7.40
N GLU A 208 33.12 -20.29 -6.65
CA GLU A 208 32.07 -21.29 -6.74
C GLU A 208 31.12 -21.13 -5.57
N PHE A 209 29.84 -21.00 -5.85
CA PHE A 209 28.79 -20.89 -4.85
C PHE A 209 27.64 -21.84 -5.17
N MET A 210 26.76 -22.03 -4.20
CA MET A 210 25.43 -22.61 -4.43
C MET A 210 24.72 -21.87 -5.57
N LEU A 211 23.98 -22.60 -6.38
CA LEU A 211 23.35 -22.07 -7.60
C LEU A 211 22.56 -20.75 -7.35
N GLY A 212 21.83 -20.65 -6.24
CA GLY A 212 21.05 -19.44 -5.91
C GLY A 212 21.91 -18.20 -5.74
N VAL A 213 23.05 -18.32 -5.03
CA VAL A 213 23.98 -17.22 -4.82
C VAL A 213 24.66 -16.84 -6.13
N SER A 214 25.09 -17.82 -6.92
CA SER A 214 25.69 -17.59 -8.22
C SER A 214 24.74 -16.86 -9.16
N MET A 215 23.49 -17.32 -9.26
CA MET A 215 22.47 -16.71 -10.10
C MET A 215 22.13 -15.27 -9.67
N PHE A 216 22.16 -14.98 -8.37
CA PHE A 216 21.97 -13.60 -7.90
C PHE A 216 23.02 -12.64 -8.50
N TYR A 217 24.30 -12.99 -8.45
CA TYR A 217 25.36 -12.14 -9.02
C TYR A 217 25.33 -12.09 -10.56
N VAL A 218 25.02 -13.22 -11.21
CA VAL A 218 24.94 -13.29 -12.68
C VAL A 218 23.79 -12.43 -13.20
N VAL A 219 22.62 -12.54 -12.62
CA VAL A 219 21.44 -11.78 -13.05
C VAL A 219 21.61 -10.28 -12.77
N LYS A 220 22.30 -9.93 -11.68
CA LYS A 220 22.68 -8.52 -11.42
C LYS A 220 23.72 -7.97 -12.39
N GLY A 221 24.35 -8.80 -13.20
CA GLY A 221 25.41 -8.40 -14.11
C GLY A 221 26.77 -8.21 -13.44
N SER A 222 26.88 -8.46 -12.13
CA SER A 222 28.14 -8.32 -11.37
C SER A 222 29.08 -9.52 -11.56
N ALA A 223 28.59 -10.61 -12.14
CA ALA A 223 29.42 -11.77 -12.48
C ALA A 223 28.91 -12.45 -13.76
N SER A 224 29.76 -13.25 -14.37
CA SER A 224 29.47 -14.10 -15.53
C SER A 224 29.69 -15.57 -15.19
N VAL A 225 28.94 -16.45 -15.83
CA VAL A 225 29.09 -17.90 -15.68
C VAL A 225 30.40 -18.36 -16.33
N VAL A 226 31.16 -19.17 -15.61
CA VAL A 226 32.35 -19.83 -16.18
C VAL A 226 31.90 -21.21 -16.71
N ILE A 227 31.79 -21.33 -18.02
CA ILE A 227 31.53 -22.61 -18.68
C ILE A 227 32.85 -23.41 -18.68
N ARG A 228 32.80 -24.62 -18.17
CA ARG A 228 33.91 -25.57 -18.21
C ARG A 228 34.06 -26.18 -19.59
#